data_5aa7f57e39ef09a347fcfc7181d44027
#
_entry.id   5aa7f57e39ef09a347fcfc7181d44027
#
_cell.length_a   1.000
_cell.length_b   1.000
_cell.length_c   1.000
_cell.angle_alpha   90.00
_cell.angle_beta   90.00
_cell.angle_gamma   90.00
#
_symmetry.space_group_name_H-M   'P 1'
#
loop_
_entity.id
_entity.type
_entity.pdbx_description
1 polymer ?
#
loop_
_entity_poly.entity_id
_entity_poly.type
_entity_poly.pdbx_seq_one_letter_code
_entity_poly.pdbx_strand_id
1 'polypeptide(L)'
;MENREIQSILPHRYPFLLVDRILTIEPGKKATGVKNLTGNEWFFQGHHFYPPSLLLESLAQVGGIVLGSKAKIENPLVHFVGLFAGVSEFQFRRCPVQGEQITLQVELTQSLASIYRFAAEAFVGDEKVAGGQILLSFLKNPSGGPERSSAGGSG
;
A
#
# COMPACT_ATOMS: atom_id res chain seq x y z
N MET A 1 -10.27 9.66 1.56
CA MET A 1 -10.61 8.45 0.79
C MET A 1 -10.88 7.33 1.78
N GLU A 2 -12.07 6.81 1.72
CA GLU A 2 -12.53 5.77 2.63
C GLU A 2 -12.28 4.37 2.05
N ASN A 3 -12.53 3.34 2.85
CA ASN A 3 -12.19 1.96 2.53
C ASN A 3 -12.75 1.47 1.17
N ARG A 4 -13.97 1.83 0.81
CA ARG A 4 -14.55 1.46 -0.50
C ARG A 4 -13.76 2.03 -1.67
N GLU A 5 -13.33 3.27 -1.57
CA GLU A 5 -12.55 3.92 -2.62
C GLU A 5 -11.16 3.30 -2.71
N ILE A 6 -10.54 3.01 -1.56
CA ILE A 6 -9.26 2.28 -1.50
C ILE A 6 -9.39 0.92 -2.20
N GLN A 7 -10.43 0.16 -1.90
CA GLN A 7 -10.68 -1.14 -2.54
C GLN A 7 -10.97 -1.04 -4.03
N SER A 8 -11.44 0.11 -4.51
CA SER A 8 -11.62 0.33 -5.95
C SER A 8 -10.29 0.52 -6.67
N ILE A 9 -9.24 0.86 -5.95
CA ILE A 9 -7.89 1.12 -6.49
C ILE A 9 -6.97 -0.07 -6.26
N LEU A 10 -6.92 -0.58 -5.02
CA LEU A 10 -6.08 -1.72 -4.65
C LEU A 10 -6.82 -3.05 -4.81
N PRO A 11 -6.14 -4.10 -5.30
CA PRO A 11 -6.70 -5.45 -5.33
C PRO A 11 -6.73 -6.12 -3.94
N HIS A 12 -5.98 -5.58 -2.99
CA HIS A 12 -5.87 -6.11 -1.63
C HIS A 12 -7.21 -6.15 -0.91
N ARG A 13 -7.45 -7.22 -0.15
CA ARG A 13 -8.64 -7.43 0.66
C ARG A 13 -8.23 -8.00 2.02
N TYR A 14 -9.15 -7.96 2.99
CA TYR A 14 -8.92 -8.60 4.27
C TYR A 14 -8.38 -10.03 4.08
N PRO A 15 -7.34 -10.46 4.80
CA PRO A 15 -6.64 -9.75 5.88
C PRO A 15 -5.40 -8.94 5.41
N PHE A 16 -5.21 -8.72 4.12
CA PHE A 16 -4.02 -8.11 3.53
C PHE A 16 -4.18 -6.65 3.11
N LEU A 17 -5.33 -6.04 3.33
CA LEU A 17 -5.52 -4.61 3.17
C LEU A 17 -5.06 -3.90 4.45
N LEU A 18 -3.93 -3.20 4.38
CA LEU A 18 -3.23 -2.65 5.53
C LEU A 18 -3.27 -1.11 5.59
N VAL A 19 -4.22 -0.50 4.91
CA VAL A 19 -4.48 0.94 4.94
C VAL A 19 -5.95 1.14 5.26
N ASP A 20 -6.26 1.85 6.33
CA ASP A 20 -7.64 2.04 6.77
C ASP A 20 -8.30 3.24 6.10
N ARG A 21 -7.56 4.34 5.94
CA ARG A 21 -8.03 5.56 5.27
C ARG A 21 -6.88 6.28 4.59
N ILE A 22 -7.22 7.06 3.57
CA ILE A 22 -6.32 8.06 3.00
C ILE A 22 -6.82 9.43 3.45
N LEU A 23 -5.98 10.17 4.15
CA LEU A 23 -6.29 11.50 4.66
C LEU A 23 -6.14 12.57 3.59
N THR A 24 -5.02 12.51 2.85
CA THR A 24 -4.72 13.44 1.76
C THR A 24 -4.12 12.68 0.60
N ILE A 25 -4.44 13.11 -0.62
CA ILE A 25 -3.88 12.53 -1.83
C ILE A 25 -3.72 13.57 -2.92
N GLU A 26 -2.57 13.53 -3.56
CA GLU A 26 -2.28 14.21 -4.82
C GLU A 26 -1.94 13.09 -5.83
N PRO A 27 -2.90 12.73 -6.72
CA PRO A 27 -2.74 11.59 -7.60
C PRO A 27 -1.46 11.64 -8.42
N GLY A 28 -0.71 10.53 -8.42
CA GLY A 28 0.57 10.42 -9.12
C GLY A 28 1.74 11.10 -8.42
N LYS A 29 1.53 11.73 -7.26
CA LYS A 29 2.59 12.46 -6.54
C LYS A 29 2.80 11.97 -5.12
N LYS A 30 1.82 12.12 -4.26
CA LYS A 30 1.95 11.81 -2.83
C LYS A 30 0.62 11.51 -2.16
N ALA A 31 0.69 10.85 -1.03
CA ALA A 31 -0.48 10.62 -0.17
C ALA A 31 -0.05 10.45 1.29
N THR A 32 -1.01 10.72 2.17
CA THR A 32 -0.92 10.38 3.59
C THR A 32 -2.08 9.47 3.94
N GLY A 33 -1.78 8.30 4.44
CA GLY A 33 -2.74 7.33 4.92
C GLY A 33 -2.59 7.03 6.40
N VAL A 34 -3.53 6.28 6.94
CA VAL A 34 -3.49 5.79 8.33
C VAL A 34 -3.77 4.31 8.40
N LYS A 35 -3.10 3.65 9.35
CA LYS A 35 -3.35 2.29 9.80
C LYS A 35 -3.59 2.32 11.30
N ASN A 36 -4.73 1.82 11.74
CA ASN A 36 -5.05 1.66 13.16
C ASN A 36 -4.62 0.26 13.61
N LEU A 37 -3.91 0.17 14.73
CA LEU A 37 -3.48 -1.09 15.31
C LEU A 37 -4.38 -1.42 16.50
N THR A 38 -5.35 -2.30 16.25
CA THR A 38 -6.27 -2.76 17.30
C THR A 38 -5.87 -4.13 17.84
N GLY A 39 -6.37 -4.49 19.02
CA GLY A 39 -6.13 -5.81 19.63
C GLY A 39 -6.70 -6.99 18.85
N ASN A 40 -7.59 -6.75 17.90
CA ASN A 40 -8.25 -7.77 17.10
C ASN A 40 -7.52 -8.09 15.78
N GLU A 41 -6.33 -7.56 15.58
CA GLU A 41 -5.55 -7.82 14.37
C GLU A 41 -4.92 -9.22 14.42
N TRP A 42 -5.01 -9.93 13.31
CA TRP A 42 -4.51 -11.31 13.19
C TRP A 42 -3.00 -11.43 13.46
N PHE A 43 -2.21 -10.37 13.17
CA PHE A 43 -0.77 -10.37 13.34
C PHE A 43 -0.31 -10.11 14.78
N PHE A 44 -1.22 -9.84 15.72
CA PHE A 44 -0.89 -9.68 17.14
C PHE A 44 -1.01 -10.97 17.95
N GLN A 45 -1.16 -12.11 17.30
CA GLN A 45 -1.16 -13.39 18.01
C GLN A 45 0.24 -13.72 18.52
N GLY A 46 0.41 -13.67 19.82
CA GLY A 46 1.66 -14.00 20.49
C GLY A 46 2.66 -12.84 20.63
N HIS A 47 2.37 -11.65 20.13
CA HIS A 47 3.18 -10.45 20.32
C HIS A 47 2.35 -9.17 20.18
N HIS A 48 2.91 -8.02 20.54
CA HIS A 48 2.20 -6.75 20.63
C HIS A 48 2.71 -5.68 19.65
N PHE A 49 3.66 -5.99 18.80
CA PHE A 49 4.25 -5.05 17.85
C PHE A 49 3.79 -5.34 16.42
N TYR A 50 3.70 -4.26 15.63
CA TYR A 50 3.43 -4.35 14.19
C TYR A 50 4.70 -4.79 13.47
N PRO A 51 4.70 -5.94 12.79
CA PRO A 51 5.88 -6.44 12.11
C PRO A 51 6.45 -5.44 11.08
N PRO A 52 7.79 -5.28 11.01
CA PRO A 52 8.41 -4.40 10.03
C PRO A 52 8.01 -4.69 8.58
N SER A 53 7.84 -5.95 8.21
CA SER A 53 7.40 -6.34 6.88
C SER A 53 5.99 -5.84 6.55
N LEU A 54 5.09 -5.82 7.54
CA LEU A 54 3.73 -5.29 7.36
C LEU A 54 3.72 -3.76 7.31
N LEU A 55 4.62 -3.09 8.01
CA LEU A 55 4.77 -1.65 7.92
C LEU A 55 5.25 -1.23 6.52
N LEU A 56 6.22 -1.95 5.96
CA LEU A 56 6.66 -1.76 4.58
C LEU A 56 5.53 -1.99 3.59
N GLU A 57 4.76 -3.07 3.77
CA GLU A 57 3.61 -3.36 2.91
C GLU A 57 2.53 -2.28 3.01
N SER A 58 2.27 -1.75 4.20
CA SER A 58 1.33 -0.62 4.39
C SER A 58 1.77 0.61 3.59
N LEU A 59 3.05 0.97 3.66
CA LEU A 59 3.62 2.08 2.89
C LEU A 59 3.54 1.81 1.38
N ALA A 60 3.85 0.59 0.96
CA ALA A 60 3.74 0.19 -0.44
C ALA A 60 2.29 0.29 -0.95
N GLN A 61 1.32 -0.07 -0.14
CA GLN A 61 -0.10 0.07 -0.49
C GLN A 61 -0.49 1.54 -0.66
N VAL A 62 -0.03 2.44 0.19
CA VAL A 62 -0.25 3.89 0.00
C VAL A 62 0.38 4.36 -1.32
N GLY A 63 1.59 3.91 -1.64
CA GLY A 63 2.23 4.17 -2.93
C GLY A 63 1.42 3.65 -4.12
N GLY A 64 0.87 2.44 -4.00
CA GLY A 64 -0.03 1.86 -4.98
C GLY A 64 -1.30 2.70 -5.19
N ILE A 65 -1.82 3.29 -4.13
CA ILE A 65 -2.97 4.21 -4.21
C ILE A 65 -2.59 5.49 -4.96
N VAL A 66 -1.40 6.04 -4.73
CA VAL A 66 -0.91 7.21 -5.47
C VAL A 66 -0.88 6.95 -6.96
N LEU A 67 -0.28 5.83 -7.38
CA LEU A 67 -0.18 5.46 -8.80
C LEU A 67 -1.54 5.08 -9.39
N GLY A 68 -2.30 4.29 -8.66
CA GLY A 68 -3.58 3.80 -9.11
C GLY A 68 -4.66 4.88 -9.24
N SER A 69 -4.65 5.88 -8.37
CA SER A 69 -5.57 7.01 -8.47
C SER A 69 -5.31 7.83 -9.73
N LYS A 70 -4.06 8.07 -10.08
CA LYS A 70 -3.70 8.72 -11.34
C LYS A 70 -4.12 7.89 -12.55
N ALA A 71 -3.81 6.60 -12.53
CA ALA A 71 -4.17 5.70 -13.63
C ALA A 71 -5.68 5.66 -13.88
N LYS A 72 -6.49 5.67 -12.84
CA LYS A 72 -7.96 5.70 -12.94
C LYS A 72 -8.51 7.03 -13.46
N ILE A 73 -7.88 8.14 -13.13
CA ILE A 73 -8.25 9.45 -13.69
C ILE A 73 -8.00 9.46 -15.20
N GLU A 74 -6.88 8.91 -15.65
CA GLU A 74 -6.51 8.82 -17.07
C GLU A 74 -7.40 7.83 -17.83
N ASN A 75 -7.74 6.70 -17.22
CA ASN A 75 -8.59 5.66 -17.77
C ASN A 75 -9.38 4.93 -16.66
N PRO A 76 -10.66 5.26 -16.43
CA PRO A 76 -11.47 4.65 -15.38
C PRO A 76 -11.63 3.13 -15.47
N LEU A 77 -11.43 2.55 -16.67
CA LEU A 77 -11.56 1.11 -16.92
C LEU A 77 -10.22 0.38 -16.81
N VAL A 78 -9.13 1.07 -16.52
CA VAL A 78 -7.82 0.44 -16.41
C VAL A 78 -7.77 -0.50 -15.20
N HIS A 79 -7.21 -1.67 -15.42
CA HIS A 79 -6.76 -2.56 -14.38
C HIS A 79 -5.24 -2.51 -14.31
N PHE A 80 -4.71 -2.56 -13.12
CA PHE A 80 -3.26 -2.53 -12.92
C PHE A 80 -2.86 -3.47 -11.79
N VAL A 81 -1.62 -3.88 -11.82
CA VAL A 81 -0.99 -4.67 -10.77
C VAL A 81 0.21 -3.90 -10.25
N GLY A 82 0.21 -3.62 -8.97
CA GLY A 82 1.34 -3.04 -8.26
C GLY A 82 2.05 -4.11 -7.45
N LEU A 83 3.36 -4.23 -7.62
CA LEU A 83 4.18 -5.16 -6.89
C LEU A 83 5.26 -4.42 -6.11
N PHE A 84 5.46 -4.82 -4.86
CA PHE A 84 6.57 -4.34 -4.06
C PHE A 84 7.88 -4.87 -4.66
N ALA A 85 8.75 -3.97 -5.15
CA ALA A 85 9.97 -4.35 -5.85
C ALA A 85 11.23 -4.26 -4.98
N GLY A 86 11.23 -3.48 -3.91
CA GLY A 86 12.38 -3.40 -3.01
C GLY A 86 12.37 -2.18 -2.11
N VAL A 87 13.40 -2.11 -1.27
CA VAL A 87 13.68 -1.00 -0.36
C VAL A 87 15.11 -0.55 -0.51
N SER A 88 15.38 0.71 -0.22
CA SER A 88 16.70 1.30 -0.17
C SER A 88 16.77 2.30 0.98
N GLU A 89 17.88 2.26 1.73
CA GLU A 89 18.12 3.19 2.84
C GLU A 89 16.96 3.27 3.86
N PHE A 90 16.33 2.13 4.15
CA PHE A 90 15.18 2.08 5.04
C PHE A 90 15.62 1.78 6.47
N GLN A 91 15.17 2.62 7.42
CA GLN A 91 15.48 2.49 8.84
C GLN A 91 14.21 2.36 9.65
N PHE A 92 14.20 1.39 10.56
CA PHE A 92 13.18 1.21 11.57
C PHE A 92 13.73 1.68 12.91
N ARG A 93 13.11 2.71 13.51
CA ARG A 93 13.49 3.22 14.82
C ARG A 93 12.85 2.44 15.95
N ARG A 94 11.59 2.09 15.77
CA ARG A 94 10.84 1.14 16.59
C ARG A 94 9.68 0.55 15.83
N CYS A 95 9.16 -0.56 16.31
CA CYS A 95 7.90 -1.12 15.79
C CYS A 95 6.72 -0.48 16.52
N PRO A 96 5.71 0.05 15.81
CA PRO A 96 4.47 0.46 16.43
C PRO A 96 3.80 -0.70 17.18
N VAL A 97 3.09 -0.38 18.24
CA VAL A 97 2.46 -1.37 19.11
C VAL A 97 0.94 -1.27 19.08
N GLN A 98 0.31 -2.30 19.60
CA GLN A 98 -1.13 -2.41 19.75
C GLN A 98 -1.72 -1.15 20.43
N GLY A 99 -2.78 -0.60 19.85
CA GLY A 99 -3.44 0.63 20.34
C GLY A 99 -2.95 1.90 19.67
N GLU A 100 -1.83 1.87 18.93
CA GLU A 100 -1.31 3.03 18.22
C GLU A 100 -1.95 3.19 16.84
N GLN A 101 -1.96 4.43 16.34
CA GLN A 101 -2.30 4.75 14.95
C GLN A 101 -1.04 5.15 14.22
N ILE A 102 -0.80 4.52 13.08
CA ILE A 102 0.35 4.84 12.23
C ILE A 102 -0.11 5.80 11.12
N THR A 103 0.60 6.92 10.99
CA THR A 103 0.49 7.81 9.83
C THR A 103 1.52 7.39 8.80
N LEU A 104 1.06 7.10 7.59
CA LEU A 104 1.86 6.59 6.48
C LEU A 104 1.96 7.67 5.40
N GLN A 105 3.16 8.18 5.17
CA GLN A 105 3.41 9.23 4.18
C GLN A 105 4.29 8.71 3.07
N VAL A 106 3.88 8.90 1.82
CA VAL A 106 4.67 8.55 0.65
C VAL A 106 4.66 9.67 -0.37
N GLU A 107 5.79 9.88 -1.02
CA GLU A 107 5.96 10.85 -2.09
C GLU A 107 6.79 10.26 -3.21
N LEU A 108 6.27 10.31 -4.44
CA LEU A 108 6.98 9.82 -5.62
C LEU A 108 8.17 10.74 -5.90
N THR A 109 9.37 10.17 -5.94
CA THR A 109 10.62 10.92 -6.17
C THR A 109 11.20 10.65 -7.54
N GLN A 110 10.97 9.47 -8.11
CA GLN A 110 11.51 9.08 -9.40
C GLN A 110 10.67 7.99 -10.05
N SER A 111 10.55 8.05 -11.36
CA SER A 111 9.98 6.96 -12.15
C SER A 111 10.88 6.67 -13.34
N LEU A 112 11.12 5.38 -13.60
CA LEU A 112 11.89 4.90 -14.73
C LEU A 112 11.23 3.63 -15.27
N ALA A 113 10.69 3.72 -16.50
CA ALA A 113 9.89 2.65 -17.09
C ALA A 113 8.71 2.27 -16.16
N SER A 114 8.61 1.00 -15.73
CA SER A 114 7.57 0.53 -14.82
C SER A 114 7.97 0.54 -13.34
N ILE A 115 9.12 1.12 -13.00
CA ILE A 115 9.62 1.20 -11.62
C ILE A 115 9.44 2.60 -11.08
N TYR A 116 8.86 2.68 -9.88
CA TYR A 116 8.54 3.92 -9.19
C TYR A 116 9.20 3.94 -7.82
N ARG A 117 9.96 4.99 -7.55
CA ARG A 117 10.62 5.21 -6.27
C ARG A 117 9.83 6.21 -5.44
N PHE A 118 9.56 5.86 -4.20
CA PHE A 118 8.90 6.72 -3.23
C PHE A 118 9.80 6.96 -2.03
N ALA A 119 9.85 8.21 -1.57
CA ALA A 119 10.24 8.51 -0.19
C ALA A 119 9.07 8.14 0.71
N ALA A 120 9.31 7.30 1.71
CA ALA A 120 8.28 6.75 2.57
C ALA A 120 8.64 6.96 4.04
N GLU A 121 7.68 7.42 4.83
CA GLU A 121 7.86 7.67 6.26
C GLU A 121 6.63 7.21 7.04
N ALA A 122 6.87 6.68 8.23
CA ALA A 122 5.82 6.27 9.15
C ALA A 122 5.98 6.99 10.49
N PHE A 123 4.85 7.45 11.03
CA PHE A 123 4.80 8.20 12.29
C PHE A 123 3.76 7.61 13.22
N VAL A 124 4.03 7.70 14.52
CA VAL A 124 3.02 7.56 15.57
C VAL A 124 2.97 8.90 16.32
N GLY A 125 1.86 9.63 16.15
CA GLY A 125 1.83 11.04 16.56
C GLY A 125 2.90 11.85 15.82
N ASP A 126 3.73 12.56 16.55
CA ASP A 126 4.85 13.33 15.98
C ASP A 126 6.16 12.52 15.88
N GLU A 127 6.18 11.29 16.40
CA GLU A 127 7.36 10.44 16.41
C GLU A 127 7.51 9.70 15.09
N LYS A 128 8.62 9.92 14.40
CA LYS A 128 9.00 9.13 13.24
C LYS A 128 9.48 7.76 13.69
N VAL A 129 8.79 6.70 13.29
CA VAL A 129 9.11 5.33 13.68
C VAL A 129 9.85 4.55 12.61
N ALA A 130 9.72 4.96 11.36
CA ALA A 130 10.42 4.34 10.22
C ALA A 130 10.49 5.30 9.03
N GLY A 131 11.43 5.09 8.15
CA GLY A 131 11.52 5.85 6.91
C GLY A 131 12.66 5.41 6.00
N GLY A 132 12.53 5.72 4.73
CA GLY A 132 13.50 5.41 3.68
C GLY A 132 12.86 5.46 2.30
N GLN A 133 13.41 4.68 1.40
CA GLN A 133 12.95 4.61 0.01
C GLN A 133 12.31 3.24 -0.25
N ILE A 134 11.16 3.25 -0.93
CA ILE A 134 10.54 2.02 -1.42
C ILE A 134 10.44 2.07 -2.93
N LEU A 135 10.55 0.90 -3.56
CA LEU A 135 10.43 0.72 -5.00
C LEU A 135 9.19 -0.11 -5.30
N LEU A 136 8.33 0.40 -6.18
CA LEU A 136 7.16 -0.32 -6.67
C LEU A 136 7.30 -0.55 -8.17
N SER A 137 6.91 -1.74 -8.62
CA SER A 137 6.64 -2.04 -10.02
C SER A 137 5.15 -1.87 -10.25
N PHE A 138 4.77 -1.15 -11.31
CA PHE A 138 3.38 -0.85 -11.62
C PHE A 138 3.12 -1.13 -13.08
N LEU A 139 2.27 -2.11 -13.36
CA LEU A 139 1.95 -2.58 -14.69
C LEU A 139 0.46 -2.41 -14.97
N LYS A 140 0.13 -1.79 -16.09
CA LYS A 140 -1.24 -1.77 -16.62
C LYS A 140 -1.56 -3.13 -17.20
N ASN A 141 -2.70 -3.69 -16.80
CA ASN A 141 -3.23 -4.91 -17.38
C ASN A 141 -4.39 -4.55 -18.32
N PRO A 142 -4.18 -4.59 -19.65
CA PRO A 142 -5.23 -4.21 -20.61
C PRO A 142 -6.35 -5.25 -20.73
N SER A 143 -6.14 -6.49 -20.29
CA SER A 143 -7.14 -7.56 -20.31
C SER A 143 -7.74 -7.75 -18.91
N GLY A 144 -8.49 -6.74 -18.45
CA GLY A 144 -9.15 -6.78 -17.14
C GLY A 144 -10.35 -7.72 -17.10
N GLY A 145 -10.09 -8.99 -16.93
CA GLY A 145 -11.06 -9.97 -16.50
C GLY A 145 -10.36 -11.00 -15.62
N PRO A 146 -11.03 -11.53 -14.58
CA PRO A 146 -10.52 -12.72 -13.95
C PRO A 146 -10.39 -13.78 -15.04
N GLU A 147 -9.21 -14.39 -15.16
CA GLU A 147 -9.08 -15.61 -15.92
C GLU A 147 -10.17 -16.56 -15.42
N ARG A 148 -11.20 -16.73 -16.21
CA ARG A 148 -12.08 -17.85 -16.03
C ARG A 148 -11.19 -19.06 -16.26
N SER A 149 -10.78 -19.72 -15.17
CA SER A 149 -10.26 -21.07 -15.31
C SER A 149 -11.32 -21.84 -16.05
N SER A 150 -11.11 -22.08 -17.31
CA SER A 150 -11.83 -23.09 -18.04
C SER A 150 -11.41 -24.42 -17.44
N ALA A 151 -12.09 -24.83 -16.39
CA ALA A 151 -12.14 -26.22 -16.02
C ALA A 151 -12.86 -26.92 -17.18
N GLY A 152 -12.09 -27.31 -18.17
CA GLY A 152 -12.54 -28.22 -19.20
C GLY A 152 -12.89 -29.55 -18.53
N GLY A 153 -14.13 -29.68 -18.15
CA GLY A 153 -14.68 -30.98 -17.82
C GLY A 153 -14.82 -31.74 -19.12
N SER A 154 -13.85 -32.56 -19.44
CA SER A 154 -14.07 -33.67 -20.36
C SER A 154 -14.72 -34.79 -19.54
N GLY A 155 -15.99 -35.01 -19.77
CA GLY A 155 -16.68 -36.18 -19.32
C GLY A 155 -16.16 -37.45 -19.97
#